data_cf21825a9df1040b6dd40fd6ddb27750
#
_entry.id   cf21825a9df1040b6dd40fd6ddb27750
#
_cell.length_a   1.000
_cell.length_b   1.000
_cell.length_c   1.000
_cell.angle_alpha   90.00
_cell.angle_beta   90.00
_cell.angle_gamma   90.00
#
_symmetry.space_group_name_H-M   'P 1'
#
loop_
_entity.id
_entity.type
_entity.pdbx_description
1 polymer ?
#
loop_
_entity_poly.entity_id
_entity_poly.type
_entity_poly.pdbx_seq_one_letter_code
_entity_poly.pdbx_strand_id
1 'polypeptide(L)'
;MPLESKRIAQLLIEKPDAAAWRKAIELDNILQKKTPATARRQAALIRKRLDTLNAQAWGMIAEREKEVSIQLLLSAAIKHSQLLGEFMRHVYAVRQRSLELTLAPTDWHDFLAECAHHDPAVAGWTESTRAKLLQVIVRILVEAKYIASSRSLKLTPKSLHPEVRRYLHTHHETYVLDCLERLK
;
A
#
# COMPACT_ATOMS: atom_id res chain seq x y z
N MET A 1 5.20 2.01 -7.01
CA MET A 1 5.97 0.81 -7.41
C MET A 1 5.07 -0.34 -7.96
N PRO A 2 3.99 -0.07 -8.71
CA PRO A 2 3.10 -1.15 -9.17
C PRO A 2 3.78 -2.12 -10.14
N LEU A 3 4.60 -1.62 -11.05
CA LEU A 3 5.28 -2.46 -12.05
C LEU A 3 6.31 -3.42 -11.39
N GLU A 4 7.11 -2.90 -10.48
CA GLU A 4 8.07 -3.70 -9.72
C GLU A 4 7.37 -4.76 -8.86
N SER A 5 6.24 -4.39 -8.23
CA SER A 5 5.45 -5.33 -7.43
C SER A 5 4.85 -6.45 -8.28
N LYS A 6 4.42 -6.14 -9.51
CA LYS A 6 3.94 -7.15 -10.46
C LYS A 6 5.04 -8.14 -10.82
N ARG A 7 6.27 -7.67 -11.10
CA ARG A 7 7.43 -8.53 -11.38
C ARG A 7 7.80 -9.43 -10.20
N ILE A 8 7.73 -8.89 -8.97
CA ILE A 8 7.97 -9.70 -7.76
C ILE A 8 6.84 -10.72 -7.56
N ALA A 9 5.57 -10.38 -7.80
CA ALA A 9 4.47 -11.32 -7.71
C ALA A 9 4.64 -12.49 -8.70
N GLN A 10 5.05 -12.20 -9.95
CA GLN A 10 5.41 -13.23 -10.94
C GLN A 10 6.51 -14.16 -10.42
N LEU A 11 7.58 -13.60 -9.90
CA LEU A 11 8.69 -14.37 -9.33
C LEU A 11 8.24 -15.24 -8.13
N LEU A 12 7.37 -14.72 -7.25
CA LEU A 12 6.88 -15.48 -6.09
C LEU A 12 6.01 -16.67 -6.46
N ILE A 13 5.26 -16.60 -7.57
CA ILE A 13 4.46 -17.71 -8.09
C ILE A 13 5.34 -18.91 -8.45
N GLU A 14 6.53 -18.65 -8.96
CA GLU A 14 7.52 -19.68 -9.33
C GLU A 14 8.16 -20.35 -8.10
N LYS A 15 7.89 -19.86 -6.88
CA LYS A 15 8.45 -20.34 -5.61
C LYS A 15 9.99 -20.46 -5.65
N PRO A 16 10.72 -19.37 -5.99
CA PRO A 16 12.16 -19.41 -6.17
C PRO A 16 12.86 -19.78 -4.87
N ASP A 17 13.91 -20.59 -4.97
CA ASP A 17 14.85 -20.77 -3.87
C ASP A 17 15.70 -19.49 -3.66
N ALA A 18 16.57 -19.49 -2.64
CA ALA A 18 17.38 -18.33 -2.30
C ALA A 18 18.37 -17.94 -3.43
N ALA A 19 18.87 -18.92 -4.18
CA ALA A 19 19.82 -18.69 -5.27
C ALA A 19 19.10 -18.09 -6.49
N ALA A 20 17.96 -18.65 -6.89
CA ALA A 20 17.12 -18.12 -7.95
C ALA A 20 16.59 -16.73 -7.64
N TRP A 21 16.17 -16.48 -6.39
CA TRP A 21 15.78 -15.15 -5.93
C TRP A 21 16.92 -14.13 -6.08
N ARG A 22 18.12 -14.47 -5.56
CA ARG A 22 19.29 -13.58 -5.67
C ARG A 22 19.61 -13.29 -7.12
N LYS A 23 19.66 -14.33 -7.96
CA LYS A 23 19.93 -14.18 -9.39
C LYS A 23 18.95 -13.20 -10.04
N ALA A 24 17.64 -13.39 -9.87
CA ALA A 24 16.61 -12.53 -10.45
C ALA A 24 16.74 -11.06 -10.02
N ILE A 25 17.03 -10.82 -8.73
CA ILE A 25 17.08 -9.45 -8.19
C ILE A 25 18.39 -8.74 -8.51
N GLU A 26 19.54 -9.43 -8.35
CA GLU A 26 20.86 -8.79 -8.37
C GLU A 26 21.55 -8.90 -9.73
N LEU A 27 21.42 -10.05 -10.42
CA LEU A 27 22.09 -10.30 -11.69
C LEU A 27 21.18 -9.94 -12.87
N ASP A 28 19.97 -10.50 -12.92
CA ASP A 28 19.03 -10.25 -14.01
C ASP A 28 18.34 -8.88 -13.85
N ASN A 29 18.44 -8.26 -12.68
CA ASN A 29 17.93 -6.93 -12.33
C ASN A 29 16.49 -6.72 -12.81
N ILE A 30 15.60 -7.69 -12.51
CA ILE A 30 14.19 -7.63 -12.95
C ILE A 30 13.47 -6.37 -12.50
N LEU A 31 13.94 -5.67 -11.45
CA LEU A 31 13.40 -4.41 -10.97
C LEU A 31 13.96 -3.19 -11.70
N GLN A 32 14.95 -3.36 -12.59
CA GLN A 32 15.60 -2.30 -13.36
C GLN A 32 16.12 -1.15 -12.47
N LYS A 33 16.87 -1.49 -11.44
CA LYS A 33 17.46 -0.51 -10.52
C LYS A 33 18.91 -0.22 -10.88
N LYS A 34 19.35 1.01 -10.57
CA LYS A 34 20.72 1.45 -10.88
C LYS A 34 21.79 0.67 -10.11
N THR A 35 21.46 0.15 -8.93
CA THR A 35 22.40 -0.61 -8.10
C THR A 35 21.76 -1.86 -7.52
N PRO A 36 22.54 -2.96 -7.35
CA PRO A 36 22.06 -4.18 -6.70
C PRO A 36 21.55 -3.94 -5.27
N ALA A 37 22.17 -3.03 -4.51
CA ALA A 37 21.76 -2.68 -3.16
C ALA A 37 20.35 -2.06 -3.14
N THR A 38 20.03 -1.18 -4.10
CA THR A 38 18.70 -0.61 -4.26
C THR A 38 17.70 -1.67 -4.68
N ALA A 39 18.08 -2.56 -5.61
CA ALA A 39 17.24 -3.68 -6.05
C ALA A 39 16.88 -4.58 -4.86
N ARG A 40 17.86 -5.02 -4.07
CA ARG A 40 17.65 -5.85 -2.87
C ARG A 40 16.68 -5.20 -1.89
N ARG A 41 16.94 -3.94 -1.50
CA ARG A 41 16.11 -3.22 -0.52
C ARG A 41 14.67 -3.08 -0.98
N GLN A 42 14.46 -2.76 -2.26
CA GLN A 42 13.11 -2.63 -2.82
C GLN A 42 12.43 -3.99 -2.96
N ALA A 43 13.12 -5.02 -3.43
CA ALA A 43 12.59 -6.37 -3.52
C ALA A 43 12.17 -6.89 -2.15
N ALA A 44 12.98 -6.68 -1.11
CA ALA A 44 12.65 -7.09 0.25
C ALA A 44 11.39 -6.39 0.79
N LEU A 45 11.23 -5.08 0.55
CA LEU A 45 10.02 -4.35 0.94
C LEU A 45 8.78 -4.85 0.19
N ILE A 46 8.89 -5.03 -1.12
CA ILE A 46 7.78 -5.52 -1.93
C ILE A 46 7.39 -6.94 -1.50
N ARG A 47 8.37 -7.83 -1.32
CA ARG A 47 8.14 -9.19 -0.84
C ARG A 47 7.41 -9.19 0.50
N LYS A 48 7.87 -8.44 1.51
CA LYS A 48 7.22 -8.33 2.82
C LYS A 48 5.75 -7.90 2.71
N ARG A 49 5.42 -7.02 1.77
CA ARG A 49 4.03 -6.62 1.51
C ARG A 49 3.24 -7.76 0.85
N LEU A 50 3.79 -8.40 -0.18
CA LEU A 50 3.13 -9.48 -0.89
C LEU A 50 2.96 -10.73 -0.03
N ASP A 51 3.88 -11.01 0.90
CA ASP A 51 3.81 -12.12 1.85
C ASP A 51 2.62 -11.97 2.84
N THR A 52 2.01 -10.77 2.94
CA THR A 52 0.74 -10.59 3.68
C THR A 52 -0.48 -11.13 2.93
N LEU A 53 -0.33 -11.43 1.66
CA LEU A 53 -1.33 -12.04 0.79
C LEU A 53 -0.93 -13.50 0.47
N ASN A 54 -1.79 -14.20 -0.25
CA ASN A 54 -1.52 -15.59 -0.66
C ASN A 54 -1.19 -15.71 -2.17
N ALA A 55 -0.88 -16.93 -2.61
CA ALA A 55 -0.52 -17.21 -4.00
C ALA A 55 -1.64 -16.87 -5.01
N GLN A 56 -2.91 -16.97 -4.61
CA GLN A 56 -4.03 -16.53 -5.46
C GLN A 56 -3.95 -15.04 -5.77
N ALA A 57 -3.70 -14.22 -4.75
CA ALA A 57 -3.55 -12.78 -4.96
C ALA A 57 -2.30 -12.45 -5.78
N TRP A 58 -1.19 -13.18 -5.61
CA TRP A 58 -0.02 -12.97 -6.46
C TRP A 58 -0.34 -13.23 -7.93
N GLY A 59 -1.10 -14.30 -8.25
CA GLY A 59 -1.59 -14.58 -9.60
C GLY A 59 -2.48 -13.45 -10.13
N MET A 60 -3.42 -12.96 -9.32
CA MET A 60 -4.26 -11.83 -9.70
C MET A 60 -3.45 -10.56 -9.95
N ILE A 61 -2.44 -10.26 -9.12
CA ILE A 61 -1.55 -9.10 -9.32
C ILE A 61 -0.74 -9.25 -10.62
N ALA A 62 -0.27 -10.45 -10.91
CA ALA A 62 0.56 -10.73 -12.08
C ALA A 62 -0.21 -10.73 -13.41
N GLU A 63 -1.45 -11.19 -13.42
CA GLU A 63 -2.16 -11.53 -14.67
C GLU A 63 -3.37 -10.65 -14.96
N ARG A 64 -4.07 -10.16 -13.90
CA ARG A 64 -5.29 -9.39 -14.08
C ARG A 64 -5.02 -7.96 -14.54
N GLU A 65 -6.11 -7.28 -14.89
CA GLU A 65 -6.08 -5.89 -15.29
C GLU A 65 -5.47 -4.97 -14.21
N LYS A 66 -5.06 -3.80 -14.66
CA LYS A 66 -4.32 -2.84 -13.83
C LYS A 66 -5.07 -2.43 -12.56
N GLU A 67 -6.39 -2.32 -12.61
CA GLU A 67 -7.20 -1.88 -11.47
C GLU A 67 -7.21 -2.94 -10.36
N VAL A 68 -7.46 -4.20 -10.71
CA VAL A 68 -7.37 -5.35 -9.78
C VAL A 68 -5.99 -5.42 -9.14
N SER A 69 -4.95 -5.37 -9.96
CA SER A 69 -3.56 -5.40 -9.50
C SER A 69 -3.25 -4.27 -8.51
N ILE A 70 -3.64 -3.03 -8.81
CA ILE A 70 -3.40 -1.86 -7.95
C ILE A 70 -4.15 -1.98 -6.63
N GLN A 71 -5.41 -2.41 -6.62
CA GLN A 71 -6.19 -2.52 -5.40
C GLN A 71 -5.69 -3.65 -4.50
N LEU A 72 -5.24 -4.79 -5.05
CA LEU A 72 -4.58 -5.84 -4.26
C LEU A 72 -3.23 -5.38 -3.70
N LEU A 73 -2.46 -4.59 -4.45
CA LEU A 73 -1.22 -4.00 -3.94
C LEU A 73 -1.47 -2.98 -2.83
N LEU A 74 -2.56 -2.23 -2.89
CA LEU A 74 -2.98 -1.35 -1.79
C LEU A 74 -3.41 -2.19 -0.58
N SER A 75 -4.16 -3.28 -0.78
CA SER A 75 -4.53 -4.22 0.27
C SER A 75 -3.29 -4.79 0.99
N ALA A 76 -2.28 -5.22 0.24
CA ALA A 76 -1.01 -5.66 0.80
C ALA A 76 -0.27 -4.56 1.59
N ALA A 77 -0.33 -3.32 1.12
CA ALA A 77 0.28 -2.19 1.82
C ALA A 77 -0.45 -1.86 3.14
N ILE A 78 -1.78 -1.94 3.16
CA ILE A 78 -2.61 -1.77 4.36
C ILE A 78 -2.30 -2.86 5.39
N LYS A 79 -2.25 -4.13 4.97
CA LYS A 79 -1.89 -5.26 5.85
C LYS A 79 -0.49 -5.14 6.42
N HIS A 80 0.45 -4.61 5.65
CA HIS A 80 1.82 -4.42 6.07
C HIS A 80 2.02 -3.19 6.98
N SER A 81 1.14 -2.19 6.89
CA SER A 81 1.25 -0.92 7.61
C SER A 81 -0.06 -0.54 8.25
N GLN A 82 -0.19 -0.82 9.55
CA GLN A 82 -1.35 -0.41 10.34
C GLN A 82 -1.58 1.11 10.23
N LEU A 83 -0.53 1.92 10.28
CA LEU A 83 -0.63 3.38 10.13
C LEU A 83 -1.33 3.79 8.82
N LEU A 84 -1.06 3.10 7.70
CA LEU A 84 -1.76 3.35 6.45
C LEU A 84 -3.25 2.97 6.54
N GLY A 85 -3.55 1.82 7.14
CA GLY A 85 -4.94 1.38 7.30
C GLY A 85 -5.74 2.32 8.18
N GLU A 86 -5.19 2.74 9.32
CA GLU A 86 -5.86 3.69 10.22
C GLU A 86 -6.04 5.06 9.56
N PHE A 87 -5.05 5.53 8.79
CA PHE A 87 -5.17 6.76 7.99
C PHE A 87 -6.33 6.66 6.98
N MET A 88 -6.49 5.52 6.31
CA MET A 88 -7.61 5.29 5.39
C MET A 88 -8.96 5.32 6.11
N ARG A 89 -9.07 4.74 7.30
CA ARG A 89 -10.31 4.65 8.08
C ARG A 89 -10.70 5.98 8.73
N HIS A 90 -9.74 6.67 9.32
CA HIS A 90 -9.99 7.82 10.21
C HIS A 90 -9.77 9.17 9.55
N VAL A 91 -9.00 9.24 8.48
CA VAL A 91 -8.76 10.52 7.74
C VAL A 91 -9.44 10.47 6.38
N TYR A 92 -8.99 9.54 5.51
CA TYR A 92 -9.48 9.49 4.14
C TYR A 92 -11.00 9.28 4.06
N ALA A 93 -11.54 8.30 4.78
CA ALA A 93 -12.98 7.99 4.79
C ALA A 93 -13.81 9.13 5.42
N VAL A 94 -13.29 9.81 6.44
CA VAL A 94 -13.97 10.96 7.07
C VAL A 94 -14.08 12.12 6.07
N ARG A 95 -12.99 12.50 5.43
CA ARG A 95 -12.97 13.56 4.41
C ARG A 95 -13.90 13.24 3.24
N GLN A 96 -13.94 12.00 2.80
CA GLN A 96 -14.84 11.60 1.74
C GLN A 96 -16.31 11.73 2.14
N ARG A 97 -16.69 11.33 3.36
CA ARG A 97 -18.07 11.45 3.86
C ARG A 97 -18.51 12.89 4.09
N SER A 98 -17.61 13.75 4.52
CA SER A 98 -17.90 15.19 4.67
C SER A 98 -17.90 15.95 3.34
N LEU A 99 -17.69 15.26 2.20
CA LEU A 99 -17.55 15.86 0.87
C LEU A 99 -16.37 16.85 0.73
N GLU A 100 -15.49 16.88 1.71
CA GLU A 100 -14.24 17.64 1.67
C GLU A 100 -13.16 16.85 0.94
N LEU A 101 -13.23 16.84 -0.37
CA LEU A 101 -12.38 16.00 -1.21
C LEU A 101 -10.92 16.48 -1.33
N THR A 102 -10.37 17.08 -0.28
CA THR A 102 -8.97 17.50 -0.23
C THR A 102 -8.44 17.31 1.19
N LEU A 103 -7.28 16.66 1.33
CA LEU A 103 -6.60 16.55 2.63
C LEU A 103 -6.05 17.91 3.05
N ALA A 104 -6.37 18.31 4.27
CA ALA A 104 -5.79 19.49 4.88
C ALA A 104 -4.46 19.16 5.58
N PRO A 105 -3.53 20.11 5.72
CA PRO A 105 -2.29 19.91 6.47
C PRO A 105 -2.53 19.48 7.92
N THR A 106 -3.61 19.95 8.54
CA THR A 106 -4.01 19.60 9.91
C THR A 106 -4.43 18.15 10.06
N ASP A 107 -5.01 17.51 9.03
CA ASP A 107 -5.48 16.12 9.11
C ASP A 107 -4.41 15.14 9.57
N TRP A 108 -3.19 15.33 9.10
CA TRP A 108 -2.08 14.48 9.49
C TRP A 108 -1.64 14.73 10.93
N HIS A 109 -1.66 15.97 11.35
CA HIS A 109 -1.27 16.36 12.70
C HIS A 109 -2.26 15.80 13.73
N ASP A 110 -3.55 16.02 13.47
CA ASP A 110 -4.64 15.56 14.34
C ASP A 110 -4.68 14.03 14.40
N PHE A 111 -4.50 13.35 13.25
CA PHE A 111 -4.41 11.90 13.19
C PHE A 111 -3.24 11.35 14.01
N LEU A 112 -2.05 11.95 13.92
CA LEU A 112 -0.91 11.49 14.71
C LEU A 112 -1.07 11.81 16.21
N ALA A 113 -1.73 12.90 16.56
CA ALA A 113 -2.06 13.21 17.95
C ALA A 113 -2.96 12.12 18.53
N GLU A 114 -4.00 11.70 17.80
CA GLU A 114 -4.87 10.59 18.21
C GLU A 114 -4.10 9.25 18.31
N CYS A 115 -3.26 8.93 17.33
CA CYS A 115 -2.42 7.74 17.39
C CYS A 115 -1.50 7.73 18.61
N ALA A 116 -0.96 8.88 19.01
CA ALA A 116 -0.07 9.01 20.15
C ALA A 116 -0.77 8.74 21.52
N HIS A 117 -2.09 8.92 21.60
CA HIS A 117 -2.86 8.53 22.78
C HIS A 117 -2.92 7.01 22.98
N HIS A 118 -2.88 6.25 21.87
CA HIS A 118 -2.96 4.79 21.90
C HIS A 118 -1.60 4.11 21.86
N ASP A 119 -0.59 4.77 21.25
CA ASP A 119 0.78 4.26 21.12
C ASP A 119 1.81 5.33 21.49
N PRO A 120 2.41 5.26 22.70
CA PRO A 120 3.42 6.22 23.14
C PRO A 120 4.65 6.32 22.22
N ALA A 121 4.96 5.29 21.42
CA ALA A 121 6.05 5.34 20.46
C ALA A 121 5.81 6.41 19.39
N VAL A 122 4.55 6.68 19.01
CA VAL A 122 4.17 7.73 18.06
C VAL A 122 4.48 9.13 18.61
N ALA A 123 4.28 9.34 19.91
CA ALA A 123 4.60 10.60 20.56
C ALA A 123 6.10 10.96 20.44
N GLY A 124 6.97 9.93 20.46
CA GLY A 124 8.42 10.07 20.35
C GLY A 124 8.94 10.35 18.92
N TRP A 125 8.09 10.34 17.90
CA TRP A 125 8.54 10.56 16.52
C TRP A 125 8.94 12.02 16.28
N THR A 126 10.11 12.20 15.67
CA THR A 126 10.57 13.52 15.25
C THR A 126 9.70 14.10 14.12
N GLU A 127 9.68 15.40 13.96
CA GLU A 127 8.94 16.05 12.87
C GLU A 127 9.38 15.57 11.49
N SER A 128 10.67 15.33 11.30
CA SER A 128 11.19 14.75 10.04
C SER A 128 10.66 13.33 9.77
N THR A 129 10.50 12.51 10.82
CA THR A 129 9.89 11.18 10.72
C THR A 129 8.42 11.29 10.33
N ARG A 130 7.66 12.16 11.01
CA ARG A 130 6.24 12.42 10.73
C ARG A 130 6.01 12.87 9.29
N ALA A 131 6.80 13.86 8.83
CA ALA A 131 6.74 14.36 7.45
C ALA A 131 7.09 13.25 6.43
N LYS A 132 8.07 12.42 6.71
CA LYS A 132 8.47 11.31 5.83
C LYS A 132 7.38 10.24 5.72
N LEU A 133 6.72 9.92 6.82
CA LEU A 133 5.62 8.94 6.84
C LEU A 133 4.43 9.45 6.01
N LEU A 134 4.04 10.73 6.16
CA LEU A 134 3.01 11.34 5.32
C LEU A 134 3.36 11.25 3.83
N GLN A 135 4.60 11.60 3.45
CA GLN A 135 5.06 11.50 2.06
C GLN A 135 4.93 10.08 1.52
N VAL A 136 5.22 9.06 2.35
CA VAL A 136 5.10 7.65 1.95
C VAL A 136 3.64 7.27 1.76
N ILE A 137 2.75 7.63 2.70
CA ILE A 137 1.30 7.37 2.63
C ILE A 137 0.71 8.03 1.37
N VAL A 138 0.94 9.33 1.20
CA VAL A 138 0.45 10.08 0.03
C VAL A 138 0.93 9.44 -1.28
N ARG A 139 2.21 9.06 -1.36
CA ARG A 139 2.74 8.40 -2.55
C ARG A 139 2.04 7.07 -2.83
N ILE A 140 1.79 6.24 -1.82
CA ILE A 140 1.06 4.98 -1.99
C ILE A 140 -0.35 5.26 -2.52
N LEU A 141 -1.06 6.23 -1.96
CA LEU A 141 -2.42 6.57 -2.35
C LEU A 141 -2.49 7.22 -3.74
N VAL A 142 -1.49 8.00 -4.15
CA VAL A 142 -1.36 8.51 -5.53
C VAL A 142 -1.12 7.37 -6.52
N GLU A 143 -0.21 6.44 -6.21
CA GLU A 143 0.04 5.25 -7.04
C GLU A 143 -1.21 4.35 -7.13
N ALA A 144 -1.98 4.26 -6.05
CA ALA A 144 -3.25 3.52 -5.99
C ALA A 144 -4.43 4.29 -6.61
N LYS A 145 -4.24 5.54 -7.01
CA LYS A 145 -5.27 6.42 -7.58
C LYS A 145 -6.40 6.79 -6.62
N TYR A 146 -6.13 6.80 -5.33
CA TYR A 146 -7.01 7.32 -4.28
C TYR A 146 -6.77 8.81 -4.01
N ILE A 147 -5.60 9.33 -4.39
CA ILE A 147 -5.26 10.76 -4.39
C ILE A 147 -4.80 11.12 -5.80
N ALA A 148 -5.24 12.27 -6.32
CA ALA A 148 -4.94 12.72 -7.68
C ALA A 148 -3.45 13.03 -7.88
N SER A 149 -2.84 13.77 -6.95
CA SER A 149 -1.41 14.07 -6.95
C SER A 149 -0.92 14.46 -5.55
N SER A 150 0.38 14.30 -5.33
CA SER A 150 1.01 14.74 -4.06
C SER A 150 1.01 16.26 -3.85
N ARG A 151 0.76 17.04 -4.90
CA ARG A 151 0.66 18.50 -4.81
C ARG A 151 -0.74 18.95 -4.43
N SER A 152 -1.77 18.40 -5.08
CA SER A 152 -3.15 18.83 -4.86
C SER A 152 -3.80 18.20 -3.63
N LEU A 153 -3.32 17.01 -3.22
CA LEU A 153 -3.87 16.17 -2.15
C LEU A 153 -5.39 15.92 -2.31
N LYS A 154 -5.90 16.08 -3.54
CA LYS A 154 -7.31 15.88 -3.86
C LYS A 154 -7.65 14.40 -3.84
N LEU A 155 -8.65 14.03 -3.09
CA LEU A 155 -9.18 12.67 -3.03
C LEU A 155 -9.87 12.30 -4.34
N THR A 156 -9.65 11.08 -4.78
CA THR A 156 -10.31 10.48 -5.95
C THR A 156 -10.93 9.14 -5.53
N PRO A 157 -12.10 9.20 -4.85
CA PRO A 157 -12.73 7.99 -4.31
C PRO A 157 -12.97 6.95 -5.40
N LYS A 158 -12.68 5.69 -5.07
CA LYS A 158 -12.83 4.56 -5.99
C LYS A 158 -13.65 3.45 -5.35
N SER A 159 -14.50 2.85 -6.16
CA SER A 159 -15.19 1.63 -5.77
C SER A 159 -14.20 0.45 -5.77
N LEU A 160 -14.38 -0.45 -4.83
CA LEU A 160 -13.62 -1.69 -4.80
C LEU A 160 -14.06 -2.59 -5.96
N HIS A 161 -13.09 -3.06 -6.75
CA HIS A 161 -13.34 -3.94 -7.89
C HIS A 161 -14.01 -5.25 -7.43
N PRO A 162 -15.03 -5.77 -8.13
CA PRO A 162 -15.77 -6.95 -7.71
C PRO A 162 -14.90 -8.19 -7.45
N GLU A 163 -13.87 -8.43 -8.27
CA GLU A 163 -12.94 -9.55 -8.07
C GLU A 163 -12.10 -9.36 -6.80
N VAL A 164 -11.63 -8.15 -6.52
CA VAL A 164 -10.86 -7.84 -5.31
C VAL A 164 -11.76 -7.99 -4.07
N ARG A 165 -12.99 -7.46 -4.13
CA ARG A 165 -13.96 -7.62 -3.05
C ARG A 165 -14.20 -9.09 -2.75
N ARG A 166 -14.47 -9.89 -3.78
CA ARG A 166 -14.69 -11.35 -3.63
C ARG A 166 -13.49 -12.02 -2.99
N TYR A 167 -12.27 -11.70 -3.45
CA TYR A 167 -11.04 -12.23 -2.87
C TYR A 167 -10.93 -11.89 -1.38
N LEU A 168 -11.11 -10.63 -1.00
CA LEU A 168 -11.00 -10.18 0.39
C LEU A 168 -12.06 -10.83 1.30
N HIS A 169 -13.30 -10.96 0.82
CA HIS A 169 -14.35 -11.68 1.55
C HIS A 169 -14.03 -13.16 1.74
N THR A 170 -13.60 -13.85 0.67
CA THR A 170 -13.26 -15.28 0.72
C THR A 170 -12.11 -15.56 1.69
N HIS A 171 -11.19 -14.63 1.83
CA HIS A 171 -10.04 -14.77 2.74
C HIS A 171 -10.22 -14.06 4.10
N HIS A 172 -11.45 -13.65 4.43
CA HIS A 172 -11.80 -13.00 5.71
C HIS A 172 -10.96 -11.77 6.03
N GLU A 173 -10.58 -10.99 5.03
CA GLU A 173 -9.76 -9.78 5.17
C GLU A 173 -10.62 -8.57 5.59
N THR A 174 -11.32 -8.72 6.71
CA THR A 174 -12.32 -7.75 7.21
C THR A 174 -11.71 -6.38 7.47
N TYR A 175 -10.51 -6.33 8.04
CA TYR A 175 -9.80 -5.07 8.29
C TYR A 175 -9.52 -4.30 6.98
N VAL A 176 -9.07 -5.00 5.94
CA VAL A 176 -8.79 -4.39 4.64
C VAL A 176 -10.08 -3.92 3.97
N LEU A 177 -11.15 -4.72 4.07
CA LEU A 177 -12.48 -4.33 3.58
C LEU A 177 -12.96 -3.06 4.28
N ASP A 178 -12.83 -2.98 5.60
CA ASP A 178 -13.17 -1.78 6.37
C ASP A 178 -12.39 -0.54 5.91
N CYS A 179 -11.10 -0.71 5.58
CA CYS A 179 -10.28 0.39 5.06
C CYS A 179 -10.69 0.85 3.66
N LEU A 180 -11.21 -0.06 2.82
CA LEU A 180 -11.47 0.23 1.40
C LEU A 180 -12.97 0.42 1.07
N GLU A 181 -13.89 -0.17 1.83
CA GLU A 181 -15.34 -0.09 1.58
C GLU A 181 -16.07 0.98 2.40
N ARG A 182 -15.58 1.35 3.58
CA ARG A 182 -16.15 2.47 4.37
C ARG A 182 -16.00 3.83 3.67
N LEU A 183 -15.50 3.79 2.44
CA LEU A 183 -15.37 4.93 1.54
C LEU A 183 -16.68 5.25 0.79
N LYS A 184 -17.84 4.72 1.30
CA LYS A 184 -19.18 5.05 0.78
C LYS A 184 -19.92 5.96 1.76
#